data_0ea5970f3738ee1a0def4f1e837a2881
#
_entry.id   0ea5970f3738ee1a0def4f1e837a2881
#
_cell.length_a   1.000
_cell.length_b   1.000
_cell.length_c   1.000
_cell.angle_alpha   90.00
_cell.angle_beta   90.00
_cell.angle_gamma   90.00
#
_symmetry.space_group_name_H-M   'P 1'
#
loop_
_entity.id
_entity.type
_entity.pdbx_description
1 polymer ?
#
loop_
_entity_poly.entity_id
_entity_poly.type
_entity_poly.pdbx_seq_one_letter_code
_entity_poly.pdbx_strand_id
1 'polypeptide(L)'
;PDGKRANRPNRLVDGLKDAARFYRDMNHDVVNDPRLRIIAGDGRHHLQATTKTYDLISCDPTHPILGSGGLYTADYFRLCREHLNPGGMVSQYLPLHKLRTEEVLGIIRTFQSVFPDATVWLGHYHAVLLGGTDPIRVDFADWESRTAALSEDPHFYIDPRHLAATLFLDGDAIEELGARTPINTDNRSYTEFFTPHCLAPGNLPANVRFLQMNRVPLDRVFTGIEDDALLGRFVRGNVLLTESLISSLGGD
;
A
#
# COMPACT_ATOMS: atom_id res chain seq x y z
N PRO A 1 -32.26 -35.85 -9.69
CA PRO A 1 -31.96 -34.77 -10.55
C PRO A 1 -30.67 -34.12 -10.05
N ASP A 2 -29.55 -34.53 -10.69
CA ASP A 2 -28.21 -34.19 -10.31
C ASP A 2 -27.93 -32.74 -10.63
N GLY A 3 -27.95 -31.91 -9.61
CA GLY A 3 -27.49 -30.51 -9.67
C GLY A 3 -25.98 -30.40 -9.81
N LYS A 4 -25.42 -30.86 -10.92
CA LYS A 4 -24.08 -30.44 -11.33
C LYS A 4 -24.17 -28.96 -11.65
N ARG A 5 -23.83 -28.09 -10.69
CA ARG A 5 -23.44 -26.70 -10.99
C ARG A 5 -22.23 -26.79 -11.92
N ALA A 6 -22.50 -26.64 -13.22
CA ALA A 6 -21.42 -26.49 -14.19
C ALA A 6 -20.49 -25.38 -13.70
N ASN A 7 -19.23 -25.73 -13.52
CA ASN A 7 -18.16 -24.79 -13.22
C ASN A 7 -18.09 -23.81 -14.40
N ARG A 8 -18.84 -22.70 -14.34
CA ARG A 8 -18.80 -21.65 -15.37
C ARG A 8 -17.40 -21.07 -15.29
N PRO A 9 -16.61 -21.12 -16.38
CA PRO A 9 -15.31 -20.48 -16.40
C PRO A 9 -15.50 -19.05 -15.92
N ASN A 10 -14.63 -18.59 -14.99
CA ASN A 10 -14.69 -17.21 -14.50
C ASN A 10 -14.11 -16.31 -15.61
N ARG A 11 -15.00 -15.85 -16.50
CA ARG A 11 -14.65 -15.04 -17.68
C ARG A 11 -13.78 -13.82 -17.34
N LEU A 12 -13.92 -13.28 -16.13
CA LEU A 12 -13.09 -12.14 -15.68
C LEU A 12 -11.64 -12.58 -15.49
N VAL A 13 -11.38 -13.72 -14.84
CA VAL A 13 -10.03 -14.24 -14.62
C VAL A 13 -9.37 -14.64 -15.93
N ASP A 14 -10.12 -15.28 -16.83
CA ASP A 14 -9.59 -15.63 -18.16
C ASP A 14 -9.26 -14.36 -18.95
N GLY A 15 -10.12 -13.34 -18.91
CA GLY A 15 -9.87 -12.04 -19.55
C GLY A 15 -8.65 -11.31 -18.96
N LEU A 16 -8.41 -11.39 -17.65
CA LEU A 16 -7.22 -10.81 -17.02
C LEU A 16 -5.94 -11.55 -17.43
N LYS A 17 -5.97 -12.88 -17.54
CA LYS A 17 -4.84 -13.65 -18.06
C LYS A 17 -4.52 -13.30 -19.49
N ASP A 18 -5.54 -13.16 -20.34
CA ASP A 18 -5.37 -12.78 -21.74
C ASP A 18 -4.82 -11.35 -21.84
N ALA A 19 -5.34 -10.41 -21.06
CA ALA A 19 -4.81 -9.05 -21.01
C ALA A 19 -3.34 -9.02 -20.55
N ALA A 20 -2.98 -9.77 -19.52
CA ALA A 20 -1.61 -9.82 -19.01
C ALA A 20 -0.59 -10.31 -20.06
N ARG A 21 -1.00 -11.14 -21.04
CA ARG A 21 -0.15 -11.59 -22.15
C ARG A 21 0.26 -10.48 -23.09
N PHE A 22 -0.53 -9.40 -23.20
CA PHE A 22 -0.15 -8.22 -24.00
C PHE A 22 0.97 -7.41 -23.36
N TYR A 23 1.15 -7.56 -22.04
CA TYR A 23 2.17 -6.86 -21.25
C TYR A 23 3.33 -7.76 -20.83
N ARG A 24 3.56 -8.90 -21.55
CA ARG A 24 4.55 -9.89 -21.15
C ARG A 24 5.97 -9.33 -20.99
N ASP A 25 6.34 -8.36 -21.82
CA ASP A 25 7.65 -7.71 -21.76
C ASP A 25 7.80 -6.85 -20.49
N MET A 26 6.69 -6.31 -19.97
CA MET A 26 6.68 -5.48 -18.76
C MET A 26 6.46 -6.29 -17.48
N ASN A 27 5.74 -7.41 -17.57
CA ASN A 27 5.40 -8.24 -16.43
C ASN A 27 6.22 -9.55 -16.39
N HIS A 28 7.30 -9.65 -17.18
CA HIS A 28 8.20 -10.81 -17.27
C HIS A 28 7.46 -12.13 -17.55
N ASP A 29 6.38 -12.08 -18.32
CA ASP A 29 5.53 -13.22 -18.65
C ASP A 29 5.02 -14.01 -17.43
N VAL A 30 4.78 -13.29 -16.32
CA VAL A 30 4.45 -13.86 -15.00
C VAL A 30 3.27 -14.83 -15.04
N VAL A 31 2.33 -14.65 -16.00
CA VAL A 31 1.17 -15.56 -16.12
C VAL A 31 1.55 -16.99 -16.53
N ASN A 32 2.72 -17.17 -17.11
CA ASN A 32 3.28 -18.46 -17.50
C ASN A 32 4.33 -18.97 -16.50
N ASP A 33 4.64 -18.21 -15.44
CA ASP A 33 5.56 -18.64 -14.39
C ASP A 33 4.94 -19.83 -13.62
N PRO A 34 5.64 -21.00 -13.53
CA PRO A 34 5.12 -22.17 -12.83
C PRO A 34 4.94 -21.97 -11.31
N ARG A 35 5.54 -20.91 -10.74
CA ARG A 35 5.37 -20.52 -9.34
C ARG A 35 4.07 -19.74 -9.13
N LEU A 36 3.50 -19.13 -10.18
CA LEU A 36 2.25 -18.36 -10.08
C LEU A 36 1.04 -19.30 -10.01
N ARG A 37 0.22 -19.12 -8.97
CA ARG A 37 -1.09 -19.76 -8.86
C ARG A 37 -2.18 -18.70 -8.83
N ILE A 38 -2.96 -18.62 -9.87
CA ILE A 38 -4.13 -17.71 -9.93
C ILE A 38 -5.35 -18.43 -9.36
N ILE A 39 -5.97 -17.84 -8.34
CA ILE A 39 -7.20 -18.32 -7.70
C ILE A 39 -8.28 -17.28 -7.96
N ALA A 40 -9.36 -17.70 -8.61
CA ALA A 40 -10.52 -16.85 -8.82
C ALA A 40 -11.41 -16.84 -7.57
N GLY A 41 -11.60 -15.67 -6.95
CA GLY A 41 -12.44 -15.55 -5.77
C GLY A 41 -12.20 -14.24 -5.02
N ASP A 42 -12.89 -14.09 -3.91
CA ASP A 42 -12.67 -13.01 -2.97
C ASP A 42 -11.44 -13.32 -2.11
N GLY A 43 -10.47 -12.39 -2.08
CA GLY A 43 -9.20 -12.57 -1.36
C GLY A 43 -9.38 -12.63 0.16
N ARG A 44 -10.29 -11.83 0.73
CA ARG A 44 -10.59 -11.88 2.15
C ARG A 44 -11.24 -13.21 2.54
N HIS A 45 -12.18 -13.68 1.73
CA HIS A 45 -12.81 -14.99 1.94
C HIS A 45 -11.79 -16.13 1.79
N HIS A 46 -10.83 -15.99 0.87
CA HIS A 46 -9.73 -16.94 0.74
C HIS A 46 -8.89 -17.02 2.03
N LEU A 47 -8.52 -15.88 2.62
CA LEU A 47 -7.80 -15.85 3.90
C LEU A 47 -8.62 -16.48 5.04
N GLN A 48 -9.93 -16.23 5.10
CA GLN A 48 -10.81 -16.84 6.11
C GLN A 48 -10.90 -18.38 6.00
N ALA A 49 -10.75 -18.91 4.79
CA ALA A 49 -10.91 -20.33 4.50
C ALA A 49 -9.61 -21.12 4.47
N THR A 50 -8.45 -20.46 4.40
CA THR A 50 -7.15 -21.11 4.32
C THR A 50 -6.49 -21.26 5.68
N THR A 51 -5.65 -22.27 5.83
CA THR A 51 -4.73 -22.42 6.98
C THR A 51 -3.29 -22.05 6.63
N LYS A 52 -3.05 -21.55 5.40
CA LYS A 52 -1.71 -21.16 4.95
C LYS A 52 -1.30 -19.84 5.55
N THR A 53 -0.01 -19.70 5.77
CA THR A 53 0.65 -18.45 6.13
C THR A 53 1.56 -17.97 4.99
N TYR A 54 1.89 -16.69 4.99
CA TYR A 54 2.57 -16.01 3.90
C TYR A 54 3.68 -15.10 4.44
N ASP A 55 4.74 -14.92 3.65
CA ASP A 55 5.79 -13.95 3.95
C ASP A 55 5.38 -12.53 3.54
N LEU A 56 4.50 -12.42 2.54
CA LEU A 56 3.94 -11.16 2.10
C LEU A 56 2.47 -11.34 1.72
N ILE A 57 1.62 -10.47 2.25
CA ILE A 57 0.24 -10.27 1.79
C ILE A 57 0.15 -8.88 1.20
N SER A 58 0.00 -8.77 -0.12
CA SER A 58 -0.20 -7.51 -0.82
C SER A 58 -1.66 -7.35 -1.22
N CYS A 59 -2.28 -6.22 -0.86
CA CYS A 59 -3.66 -5.89 -1.16
C CYS A 59 -3.72 -4.55 -1.90
N ASP A 60 -4.15 -4.61 -3.17
CA ASP A 60 -4.22 -3.45 -4.06
C ASP A 60 -5.65 -3.27 -4.62
N PRO A 61 -6.64 -2.94 -3.77
CA PRO A 61 -7.99 -2.65 -4.22
C PRO A 61 -8.05 -1.25 -4.83
N THR A 62 -8.78 -1.11 -5.92
CA THR A 62 -8.87 0.15 -6.68
C THR A 62 -9.42 1.33 -5.85
N HIS A 63 -10.34 1.06 -4.93
CA HIS A 63 -10.97 2.08 -4.08
C HIS A 63 -11.47 1.45 -2.78
N PRO A 64 -11.45 2.17 -1.63
CA PRO A 64 -11.97 1.68 -0.35
C PRO A 64 -13.49 1.81 -0.21
N ILE A 65 -14.24 1.78 -1.31
CA ILE A 65 -15.68 1.98 -1.40
C ILE A 65 -16.33 0.92 -2.29
N LEU A 66 -17.66 0.80 -2.26
CA LEU A 66 -18.45 -0.05 -3.15
C LEU A 66 -18.02 -1.53 -3.13
N GLY A 67 -18.01 -2.13 -1.95
CA GLY A 67 -17.68 -3.55 -1.74
C GLY A 67 -16.21 -3.83 -1.43
N SER A 68 -15.34 -2.83 -1.52
CA SER A 68 -13.93 -2.94 -1.12
C SER A 68 -13.66 -2.35 0.27
N GLY A 69 -14.61 -1.65 0.87
CA GLY A 69 -14.46 -1.01 2.19
C GLY A 69 -14.06 -1.99 3.28
N GLY A 70 -14.55 -3.23 3.20
CA GLY A 70 -14.17 -4.32 4.09
C GLY A 70 -12.69 -4.74 4.05
N LEU A 71 -11.92 -4.30 3.04
CA LEU A 71 -10.47 -4.52 2.94
C LEU A 71 -9.64 -3.43 3.65
N TYR A 72 -10.30 -2.48 4.31
CA TYR A 72 -9.69 -1.37 5.04
C TYR A 72 -10.12 -1.32 6.51
N THR A 73 -10.62 -2.44 7.04
CA THR A 73 -11.08 -2.57 8.43
C THR A 73 -10.01 -3.22 9.32
N ALA A 74 -10.04 -2.91 10.61
CA ALA A 74 -9.19 -3.56 11.59
C ALA A 74 -9.40 -5.09 11.59
N ASP A 75 -10.62 -5.55 11.31
CA ASP A 75 -10.95 -6.98 11.26
C ASP A 75 -10.23 -7.67 10.10
N TYR A 76 -10.18 -7.03 8.92
CA TYR A 76 -9.41 -7.54 7.79
C TYR A 76 -7.89 -7.49 8.06
N PHE A 77 -7.39 -6.42 8.63
CA PHE A 77 -5.96 -6.31 8.94
C PHE A 77 -5.50 -7.32 9.98
N ARG A 78 -6.33 -7.64 11.00
CA ARG A 78 -6.06 -8.74 11.94
C ARG A 78 -6.04 -10.09 11.23
N LEU A 79 -7.01 -10.33 10.34
CA LEU A 79 -7.03 -11.54 9.51
C LEU A 79 -5.74 -11.67 8.68
N CYS A 80 -5.26 -10.60 8.06
CA CYS A 80 -3.97 -10.61 7.36
C CYS A 80 -2.82 -10.95 8.33
N ARG A 81 -2.75 -10.30 9.50
CA ARG A 81 -1.71 -10.54 10.50
C ARG A 81 -1.67 -11.99 10.99
N GLU A 82 -2.83 -12.60 11.20
CA GLU A 82 -2.97 -14.00 11.62
C GLU A 82 -2.44 -14.99 10.56
N HIS A 83 -2.35 -14.56 9.31
CA HIS A 83 -1.84 -15.36 8.19
C HIS A 83 -0.42 -14.98 7.76
N LEU A 84 0.31 -14.20 8.56
CA LEU A 84 1.73 -13.93 8.31
C LEU A 84 2.61 -15.00 8.98
N ASN A 85 3.68 -15.36 8.26
CA ASN A 85 4.82 -16.05 8.86
C ASN A 85 5.56 -15.09 9.83
N PRO A 86 6.37 -15.61 10.77
CA PRO A 86 7.31 -14.78 11.53
C PRO A 86 8.20 -13.94 10.58
N GLY A 87 8.31 -12.64 10.80
CA GLY A 87 8.99 -11.71 9.89
C GLY A 87 8.19 -11.34 8.63
N GLY A 88 6.96 -11.85 8.48
CA GLY A 88 6.10 -11.55 7.34
C GLY A 88 5.51 -10.14 7.39
N MET A 89 5.09 -9.64 6.22
CA MET A 89 4.62 -8.27 6.04
C MET A 89 3.28 -8.20 5.29
N VAL A 90 2.54 -7.13 5.57
CA VAL A 90 1.36 -6.71 4.79
C VAL A 90 1.71 -5.43 4.05
N SER A 91 1.38 -5.37 2.75
CA SER A 91 1.39 -4.18 1.92
C SER A 91 -0.04 -3.83 1.52
N GLN A 92 -0.51 -2.65 1.93
CA GLN A 92 -1.86 -2.17 1.66
C GLN A 92 -1.81 -0.90 0.81
N TYR A 93 -2.37 -0.96 -0.37
CA TYR A 93 -2.58 0.22 -1.22
C TYR A 93 -3.66 1.14 -0.61
N LEU A 94 -3.42 2.45 -0.64
CA LEU A 94 -4.37 3.47 -0.19
C LEU A 94 -4.45 4.61 -1.22
N PRO A 95 -5.55 4.71 -2.00
CA PRO A 95 -5.73 5.78 -2.97
C PRO A 95 -5.98 7.12 -2.26
N LEU A 96 -5.19 8.14 -2.59
CA LEU A 96 -5.29 9.47 -1.98
C LEU A 96 -6.31 10.38 -2.67
N HIS A 97 -6.72 10.07 -3.90
CA HIS A 97 -7.59 10.93 -4.70
C HIS A 97 -9.09 10.75 -4.44
N LYS A 98 -9.49 9.72 -3.70
CA LYS A 98 -10.90 9.37 -3.47
C LYS A 98 -11.38 9.57 -2.04
N LEU A 99 -10.51 10.00 -1.16
CA LEU A 99 -10.78 10.12 0.27
C LEU A 99 -10.43 11.52 0.77
N ARG A 100 -11.20 12.02 1.72
CA ARG A 100 -10.82 13.20 2.48
C ARG A 100 -9.67 12.87 3.44
N THR A 101 -8.97 13.89 3.90
CA THR A 101 -7.81 13.71 4.79
C THR A 101 -8.14 12.97 6.08
N GLU A 102 -9.33 13.22 6.66
CA GLU A 102 -9.78 12.52 7.86
C GLU A 102 -10.01 11.02 7.60
N GLU A 103 -10.50 10.68 6.39
CA GLU A 103 -10.74 9.29 5.99
C GLU A 103 -9.41 8.57 5.71
N VAL A 104 -8.47 9.25 5.05
CA VAL A 104 -7.09 8.75 4.83
C VAL A 104 -6.42 8.47 6.17
N LEU A 105 -6.43 9.45 7.09
CA LEU A 105 -5.86 9.29 8.42
C LEU A 105 -6.56 8.17 9.21
N GLY A 106 -7.88 8.06 9.07
CA GLY A 106 -8.66 6.99 9.70
C GLY A 106 -8.24 5.59 9.26
N ILE A 107 -7.99 5.40 7.96
CA ILE A 107 -7.50 4.12 7.44
C ILE A 107 -6.05 3.86 7.90
N ILE A 108 -5.17 4.86 7.82
CA ILE A 108 -3.79 4.75 8.28
C ILE A 108 -3.75 4.37 9.77
N ARG A 109 -4.55 5.05 10.61
CA ARG A 109 -4.66 4.76 12.04
C ARG A 109 -5.26 3.36 12.30
N THR A 110 -6.24 2.95 11.49
CA THR A 110 -6.83 1.61 11.57
C THR A 110 -5.78 0.53 11.27
N PHE A 111 -4.96 0.73 10.25
CA PHE A 111 -3.86 -0.18 9.93
C PHE A 111 -2.83 -0.24 11.06
N GLN A 112 -2.41 0.92 11.57
CA GLN A 112 -1.45 1.02 12.67
C GLN A 112 -1.97 0.38 13.98
N SER A 113 -3.27 0.41 14.24
CA SER A 113 -3.86 -0.25 15.42
C SER A 113 -3.66 -1.78 15.43
N VAL A 114 -3.36 -2.37 14.27
CA VAL A 114 -3.06 -3.80 14.12
C VAL A 114 -1.56 -4.04 13.93
N PHE A 115 -0.86 -3.11 13.26
CA PHE A 115 0.58 -3.13 13.02
C PHE A 115 1.21 -1.89 13.67
N PRO A 116 1.60 -1.95 14.95
CA PRO A 116 2.05 -0.76 15.69
C PRO A 116 3.23 -0.03 15.04
N ASP A 117 4.15 -0.77 14.43
CA ASP A 117 5.32 -0.23 13.73
C ASP A 117 5.06 0.02 12.23
N ALA A 118 3.80 0.26 11.85
CA ALA A 118 3.43 0.53 10.47
C ALA A 118 4.17 1.75 9.90
N THR A 119 4.44 1.72 8.60
CA THR A 119 5.03 2.84 7.87
C THR A 119 4.15 3.24 6.69
N VAL A 120 4.21 4.52 6.31
CA VAL A 120 3.48 5.08 5.15
C VAL A 120 4.49 5.59 4.14
N TRP A 121 4.35 5.11 2.92
CA TRP A 121 5.19 5.45 1.78
C TRP A 121 4.34 6.11 0.71
N LEU A 122 4.81 7.21 0.12
CA LEU A 122 4.08 7.93 -0.91
C LEU A 122 4.53 7.49 -2.30
N GLY A 123 3.62 6.89 -3.06
CA GLY A 123 3.73 6.74 -4.51
C GLY A 123 3.27 8.00 -5.25
N HIS A 124 2.91 7.84 -6.52
CA HIS A 124 2.55 8.99 -7.36
C HIS A 124 1.19 9.61 -6.96
N TYR A 125 0.13 8.79 -6.83
CA TYR A 125 -1.24 9.22 -6.48
C TYR A 125 -1.83 8.41 -5.33
N HIS A 126 -1.02 7.64 -4.64
CA HIS A 126 -1.42 6.71 -3.60
C HIS A 126 -0.38 6.65 -2.49
N ALA A 127 -0.80 6.19 -1.35
CA ALA A 127 0.09 5.75 -0.30
C ALA A 127 0.15 4.21 -0.27
N VAL A 128 1.26 3.69 0.19
CA VAL A 128 1.43 2.28 0.54
C VAL A 128 1.65 2.20 2.04
N LEU A 129 0.82 1.41 2.71
CA LEU A 129 0.97 1.11 4.12
C LEU A 129 1.71 -0.22 4.24
N LEU A 130 2.82 -0.24 4.97
CA LEU A 130 3.56 -1.45 5.29
C LEU A 130 3.46 -1.73 6.77
N GLY A 131 3.16 -2.97 7.13
CA GLY A 131 3.11 -3.45 8.50
C GLY A 131 3.61 -4.87 8.59
N GLY A 132 4.29 -5.23 9.66
CA GLY A 132 4.88 -6.55 9.84
C GLY A 132 4.54 -7.18 11.19
N THR A 133 4.95 -8.44 11.37
CA THR A 133 4.95 -9.10 12.67
C THR A 133 6.05 -8.56 13.60
N ASP A 134 7.10 -8.01 12.99
CA ASP A 134 8.25 -7.41 13.65
C ASP A 134 8.36 -5.92 13.29
N PRO A 135 9.06 -5.11 14.11
CA PRO A 135 9.31 -3.71 13.81
C PRO A 135 10.03 -3.54 12.46
N ILE A 136 9.56 -2.60 11.65
CA ILE A 136 10.17 -2.31 10.35
C ILE A 136 11.42 -1.45 10.58
N ARG A 137 12.59 -2.12 10.50
CA ARG A 137 13.91 -1.49 10.56
C ARG A 137 14.71 -1.96 9.35
N VAL A 138 15.30 -1.03 8.63
CA VAL A 138 15.98 -1.30 7.36
C VAL A 138 17.42 -0.85 7.47
N ASP A 139 18.38 -1.76 7.30
CA ASP A 139 19.77 -1.41 7.06
C ASP A 139 19.92 -0.78 5.68
N PHE A 140 20.48 0.44 5.62
CA PHE A 140 20.49 1.21 4.39
C PHE A 140 21.43 0.61 3.33
N ALA A 141 22.53 -0.01 3.73
CA ALA A 141 23.46 -0.65 2.79
C ALA A 141 22.83 -1.92 2.17
N ASP A 142 22.13 -2.72 2.99
CA ASP A 142 21.36 -3.89 2.48
C ASP A 142 20.23 -3.43 1.52
N TRP A 143 19.54 -2.36 1.88
CA TRP A 143 18.52 -1.73 1.03
C TRP A 143 19.08 -1.28 -0.32
N GLU A 144 20.20 -0.54 -0.33
CA GLU A 144 20.85 -0.10 -1.57
C GLU A 144 21.25 -1.31 -2.44
N SER A 145 21.89 -2.30 -1.83
CA SER A 145 22.34 -3.51 -2.54
C SER A 145 21.19 -4.26 -3.19
N ARG A 146 20.11 -4.51 -2.45
CA ARG A 146 18.93 -5.24 -2.96
C ARG A 146 18.18 -4.44 -4.01
N THR A 147 18.04 -3.14 -3.82
CA THR A 147 17.34 -2.27 -4.78
C THR A 147 18.16 -2.07 -6.05
N ALA A 148 19.49 -2.00 -5.94
CA ALA A 148 20.38 -1.92 -7.10
C ALA A 148 20.25 -3.14 -8.02
N ALA A 149 20.03 -4.33 -7.47
CA ALA A 149 19.79 -5.53 -8.26
C ALA A 149 18.51 -5.46 -9.11
N LEU A 150 17.53 -4.63 -8.74
CA LEU A 150 16.31 -4.38 -9.51
C LEU A 150 16.53 -3.37 -10.64
N SER A 151 17.57 -2.54 -10.57
CA SER A 151 17.86 -1.49 -11.56
C SER A 151 18.31 -2.04 -12.93
N GLU A 152 18.64 -3.31 -13.02
CA GLU A 152 18.92 -4.01 -14.30
C GLU A 152 17.66 -4.23 -15.14
N ASP A 153 16.47 -4.13 -14.52
CA ASP A 153 15.19 -4.20 -15.22
C ASP A 153 14.87 -2.84 -15.89
N PRO A 154 14.78 -2.77 -17.23
CA PRO A 154 14.50 -1.53 -17.93
C PRO A 154 13.12 -0.94 -17.61
N HIS A 155 12.21 -1.71 -17.04
CA HIS A 155 10.87 -1.30 -16.63
C HIS A 155 10.80 -0.88 -15.16
N PHE A 156 11.87 -1.11 -14.39
CA PHE A 156 11.92 -0.86 -12.96
C PHE A 156 13.16 -0.03 -12.58
N TYR A 157 13.22 1.18 -13.15
CA TYR A 157 14.30 2.11 -12.82
C TYR A 157 13.95 2.93 -11.58
N ILE A 158 14.42 2.49 -10.41
CA ILE A 158 14.31 3.26 -9.17
C ILE A 158 15.67 3.33 -8.49
N ASP A 159 16.16 4.56 -8.28
CA ASP A 159 17.30 4.80 -7.41
C ASP A 159 16.92 4.46 -5.96
N PRO A 160 17.72 3.64 -5.24
CA PRO A 160 17.42 3.23 -3.86
C PRO A 160 17.19 4.42 -2.91
N ARG A 161 17.89 5.54 -3.12
CA ARG A 161 17.76 6.74 -2.32
C ARG A 161 16.45 7.47 -2.63
N HIS A 162 16.03 7.48 -3.89
CA HIS A 162 14.75 8.03 -4.27
C HIS A 162 13.60 7.21 -3.65
N LEU A 163 13.71 5.89 -3.68
CA LEU A 163 12.70 5.03 -3.06
C LEU A 163 12.67 5.22 -1.54
N ALA A 164 13.83 5.30 -0.86
CA ALA A 164 13.89 5.62 0.57
C ALA A 164 13.24 6.99 0.87
N ALA A 165 13.45 7.98 -0.02
CA ALA A 165 12.84 9.31 0.09
C ALA A 165 11.31 9.32 -0.08
N THR A 166 10.67 8.20 -0.35
CA THR A 166 9.19 8.09 -0.35
C THR A 166 8.60 7.70 1.01
N LEU A 167 9.40 7.48 2.04
CA LEU A 167 8.94 7.30 3.41
C LEU A 167 8.38 8.63 3.95
N PHE A 168 7.17 8.58 4.53
CA PHE A 168 6.48 9.74 5.08
C PHE A 168 6.15 9.61 6.56
N LEU A 169 5.57 8.50 7.01
CA LEU A 169 5.18 8.31 8.41
C LEU A 169 5.72 6.98 8.96
N ASP A 170 6.01 6.96 10.26
CA ASP A 170 6.24 5.76 11.06
C ASP A 170 5.09 5.53 12.06
N GLY A 171 5.17 4.46 12.83
CA GLY A 171 4.14 4.07 13.78
C GLY A 171 3.84 5.11 14.84
N ASP A 172 4.88 5.76 15.39
CA ASP A 172 4.75 6.79 16.42
C ASP A 172 4.02 8.03 15.86
N ALA A 173 4.43 8.51 14.68
CA ALA A 173 3.78 9.65 14.03
C ALA A 173 2.31 9.34 13.68
N ILE A 174 2.02 8.13 13.23
CA ILE A 174 0.63 7.70 12.95
C ILE A 174 -0.20 7.70 14.24
N GLU A 175 0.36 7.21 15.35
CA GLU A 175 -0.33 7.18 16.64
C GLU A 175 -0.65 8.59 17.13
N GLU A 176 0.33 9.50 17.08
CA GLU A 176 0.15 10.90 17.49
C GLU A 176 -0.92 11.61 16.64
N LEU A 177 -0.79 11.55 15.31
CA LEU A 177 -1.73 12.18 14.38
C LEU A 177 -3.13 11.59 14.48
N GLY A 178 -3.22 10.28 14.66
CA GLY A 178 -4.47 9.52 14.68
C GLY A 178 -5.10 9.33 16.05
N ALA A 179 -4.57 9.93 17.13
CA ALA A 179 -4.98 9.65 18.52
C ALA A 179 -6.49 9.80 18.79
N ARG A 180 -7.17 10.70 18.05
CA ARG A 180 -8.62 10.95 18.16
C ARG A 180 -9.43 10.40 17.00
N THR A 181 -8.80 9.70 16.08
CA THR A 181 -9.44 9.20 14.87
C THR A 181 -10.07 7.84 15.14
N PRO A 182 -11.34 7.63 14.76
CA PRO A 182 -12.02 6.37 15.00
C PRO A 182 -11.41 5.25 14.15
N ILE A 183 -11.37 4.06 14.73
CA ILE A 183 -10.95 2.85 14.02
C ILE A 183 -12.08 2.38 13.09
N ASN A 184 -11.73 2.07 11.85
CA ASN A 184 -12.63 1.48 10.87
C ASN A 184 -12.77 -0.02 11.15
N THR A 185 -14.01 -0.50 11.36
CA THR A 185 -14.30 -1.91 11.64
C THR A 185 -15.41 -2.41 10.72
N ASP A 186 -15.58 -3.73 10.61
CA ASP A 186 -16.67 -4.31 9.81
C ASP A 186 -18.05 -3.80 10.24
N ASN A 187 -18.26 -3.65 11.55
CA ASN A 187 -19.52 -3.16 12.10
C ASN A 187 -19.70 -1.64 11.99
N ARG A 188 -18.63 -0.91 11.72
CA ARG A 188 -18.62 0.55 11.58
C ARG A 188 -17.68 0.96 10.46
N SER A 189 -17.99 0.49 9.25
CA SER A 189 -17.24 0.84 8.04
C SER A 189 -17.71 2.19 7.51
N TYR A 190 -16.96 3.25 7.74
CA TYR A 190 -17.26 4.59 7.21
C TYR A 190 -16.76 4.78 5.78
N THR A 191 -15.99 3.84 5.23
CA THR A 191 -15.45 3.90 3.87
C THR A 191 -16.31 3.16 2.85
N GLU A 192 -17.31 2.39 3.29
CA GLU A 192 -18.12 1.53 2.40
C GLU A 192 -19.02 2.33 1.46
N PHE A 193 -19.45 3.52 1.87
CA PHE A 193 -20.44 4.28 1.12
C PHE A 193 -19.80 5.37 0.26
N PHE A 194 -20.17 5.37 -1.02
CA PHE A 194 -19.82 6.46 -1.93
C PHE A 194 -20.47 7.77 -1.45
N THR A 195 -19.65 8.79 -1.26
CA THR A 195 -20.10 10.14 -0.96
C THR A 195 -19.70 11.12 -2.08
N PRO A 196 -20.41 12.25 -2.26
CA PRO A 196 -20.00 13.27 -3.23
C PRO A 196 -18.55 13.78 -3.02
N HIS A 197 -18.04 13.70 -1.80
CA HIS A 197 -16.67 14.08 -1.45
C HIS A 197 -15.59 13.22 -2.13
N CYS A 198 -15.91 11.96 -2.48
CA CYS A 198 -14.97 11.07 -3.19
C CYS A 198 -14.60 11.59 -4.59
N LEU A 199 -15.41 12.51 -5.15
CA LEU A 199 -15.17 13.12 -6.47
C LEU A 199 -14.53 14.50 -6.38
N ALA A 200 -14.26 15.02 -5.19
CA ALA A 200 -13.68 16.34 -5.00
C ALA A 200 -12.24 16.38 -5.54
N PRO A 201 -11.91 17.23 -6.51
CA PRO A 201 -10.58 17.28 -7.12
C PRO A 201 -9.49 17.70 -6.12
N GLY A 202 -9.84 18.41 -5.05
CA GLY A 202 -8.93 18.84 -3.99
C GLY A 202 -8.46 17.73 -3.04
N ASN A 203 -9.04 16.52 -3.09
CA ASN A 203 -8.68 15.43 -2.16
C ASN A 203 -7.21 15.04 -2.31
N LEU A 204 -6.74 14.82 -3.53
CA LEU A 204 -5.36 14.38 -3.75
C LEU A 204 -4.33 15.41 -3.26
N PRO A 205 -4.38 16.69 -3.69
CA PRO A 205 -3.43 17.69 -3.20
C PRO A 205 -3.50 17.90 -1.68
N ALA A 206 -4.69 17.86 -1.08
CA ALA A 206 -4.84 17.97 0.36
C ALA A 206 -4.17 16.82 1.11
N ASN A 207 -4.37 15.59 0.65
CA ASN A 207 -3.78 14.39 1.26
C ASN A 207 -2.27 14.35 1.11
N VAL A 208 -1.75 14.69 -0.07
CA VAL A 208 -0.31 14.76 -0.31
C VAL A 208 0.32 15.85 0.55
N ARG A 209 -0.30 17.03 0.66
CA ARG A 209 0.15 18.12 1.54
C ARG A 209 0.14 17.70 3.01
N PHE A 210 -0.91 17.01 3.45
CA PHE A 210 -0.99 16.48 4.81
C PHE A 210 0.18 15.54 5.12
N LEU A 211 0.47 14.57 4.25
CA LEU A 211 1.61 13.68 4.42
C LEU A 211 2.94 14.44 4.42
N GLN A 212 3.11 15.39 3.51
CA GLN A 212 4.33 16.21 3.41
C GLN A 212 4.61 17.03 4.68
N MET A 213 3.58 17.63 5.27
CA MET A 213 3.70 18.44 6.50
C MET A 213 4.02 17.60 7.74
N ASN A 214 3.71 16.33 7.72
CA ASN A 214 3.88 15.41 8.86
C ASN A 214 5.01 14.39 8.64
N ARG A 215 5.84 14.61 7.63
CA ARG A 215 6.89 13.68 7.24
C ARG A 215 7.93 13.50 8.36
N VAL A 216 8.24 12.23 8.65
CA VAL A 216 9.29 11.87 9.62
C VAL A 216 10.67 11.82 8.96
N PRO A 217 11.77 12.02 9.73
CA PRO A 217 13.12 11.75 9.28
C PRO A 217 13.33 10.27 8.90
N LEU A 218 14.24 10.02 7.95
CA LEU A 218 14.47 8.66 7.43
C LEU A 218 15.11 7.72 8.46
N ASP A 219 15.92 8.25 9.39
CA ASP A 219 16.57 7.51 10.47
C ASP A 219 15.58 6.88 11.48
N ARG A 220 14.31 7.26 11.41
CA ARG A 220 13.22 6.61 12.16
C ARG A 220 12.99 5.16 11.69
N VAL A 221 13.31 4.84 10.44
CA VAL A 221 13.12 3.51 9.83
C VAL A 221 14.44 2.93 9.33
N PHE A 222 15.30 3.76 8.74
CA PHE A 222 16.58 3.33 8.20
C PHE A 222 17.71 3.47 9.23
N THR A 223 18.63 2.50 9.25
CA THR A 223 19.87 2.51 10.03
C THR A 223 21.07 2.46 9.10
N GLY A 224 22.25 2.84 9.59
CA GLY A 224 23.51 2.74 8.82
C GLY A 224 23.59 3.70 7.62
N ILE A 225 22.94 4.87 7.68
CA ILE A 225 23.04 5.89 6.64
C ILE A 225 24.42 6.53 6.72
N GLU A 226 25.29 6.27 5.73
CA GLU A 226 26.67 6.81 5.70
C GLU A 226 26.72 8.20 5.06
N ASP A 227 25.97 8.45 3.97
CA ASP A 227 25.92 9.76 3.29
C ASP A 227 24.57 10.44 3.52
N ASP A 228 24.39 10.97 4.71
CA ASP A 228 23.19 11.71 5.11
C ASP A 228 22.96 12.98 4.26
N ALA A 229 24.03 13.64 3.80
CA ALA A 229 23.94 14.81 2.95
C ALA A 229 23.41 14.47 1.55
N LEU A 230 23.81 13.34 0.97
CA LEU A 230 23.32 12.86 -0.31
C LEU A 230 21.85 12.46 -0.19
N LEU A 231 21.52 11.64 0.81
CA LEU A 231 20.14 11.22 1.06
C LEU A 231 19.22 12.42 1.31
N GLY A 232 19.71 13.43 2.03
CA GLY A 232 19.00 14.70 2.22
C GLY A 232 18.71 15.45 0.91
N ARG A 233 19.53 15.32 -0.13
CA ARG A 233 19.23 15.88 -1.47
C ARG A 233 18.07 15.15 -2.13
N PHE A 234 18.00 13.81 -2.01
CA PHE A 234 16.89 13.03 -2.55
C PHE A 234 15.58 13.35 -1.80
N VAL A 235 15.63 13.53 -0.49
CA VAL A 235 14.47 13.97 0.31
C VAL A 235 13.99 15.34 -0.17
N ARG A 236 14.87 16.32 -0.37
CA ARG A 236 14.49 17.64 -0.91
C ARG A 236 13.96 17.54 -2.34
N GLY A 237 14.55 16.69 -3.18
CA GLY A 237 14.02 16.43 -4.53
C GLY A 237 12.59 15.86 -4.50
N ASN A 238 12.35 14.92 -3.59
CA ASN A 238 10.99 14.37 -3.39
C ASN A 238 9.99 15.43 -2.89
N VAL A 239 10.41 16.34 -2.00
CA VAL A 239 9.59 17.50 -1.58
C VAL A 239 9.21 18.35 -2.79
N LEU A 240 10.17 18.74 -3.63
CA LEU A 240 9.90 19.56 -4.81
C LEU A 240 8.98 18.87 -5.83
N LEU A 241 9.17 17.56 -6.05
CA LEU A 241 8.26 16.78 -6.91
C LEU A 241 6.84 16.76 -6.33
N THR A 242 6.71 16.61 -5.02
CA THR A 242 5.43 16.59 -4.32
C THR A 242 4.72 17.95 -4.41
N GLU A 243 5.45 19.05 -4.22
CA GLU A 243 4.93 20.42 -4.37
C GLU A 243 4.52 20.71 -5.82
N SER A 244 5.32 20.27 -6.80
CA SER A 244 4.97 20.39 -8.21
C SER A 244 3.70 19.61 -8.54
N LEU A 245 3.54 18.42 -7.99
CA LEU A 245 2.32 17.62 -8.15
C LEU A 245 1.11 18.35 -7.56
N ILE A 246 1.21 18.88 -6.34
CA ILE A 246 0.14 19.64 -5.68
C ILE A 246 -0.27 20.83 -6.55
N SER A 247 0.70 21.63 -7.03
CA SER A 247 0.46 22.80 -7.86
C SER A 247 -0.17 22.42 -9.20
N SER A 248 0.29 21.37 -9.87
CA SER A 248 -0.27 20.90 -11.14
C SER A 248 -1.72 20.42 -11.05
N LEU A 249 -2.15 20.02 -9.86
CA LEU A 249 -3.51 19.57 -9.57
C LEU A 249 -4.44 20.71 -9.10
N GLY A 250 -4.00 21.98 -9.15
CA GLY A 250 -4.77 23.15 -8.77
C GLY A 250 -4.92 23.33 -7.26
N GLY A 251 -3.97 22.82 -6.49
CA GLY A 251 -3.88 23.02 -5.04
C GLY A 251 -3.04 24.26 -4.72
N ASP A 252 -3.65 25.46 -4.85
CA ASP A 252 -3.09 26.71 -4.32
C ASP A 252 -3.14 26.78 -2.78
#